data_0667f0c47121ac0b997fd207fd86f6fc
#
_entry.id   0667f0c47121ac0b997fd207fd86f6fc
#
_cell.length_a   1.000
_cell.length_b   1.000
_cell.length_c   1.000
_cell.angle_alpha   90.00
_cell.angle_beta   90.00
_cell.angle_gamma   90.00
#
_symmetry.space_group_name_H-M   'P 1'
#
loop_
_entity.id
_entity.type
_entity.pdbx_description
1 polymer ?
#
loop_
_entity_poly.entity_id
_entity_poly.type
_entity_poly.pdbx_seq_one_letter_code
_entity_poly.pdbx_strand_id
1 'polypeptide(L)'
;VDGRQQPALLSHDDVITLFHEFGHGLHHMLTRVEDRQASGINAVEWDAVELPSQFMENYCWEWDVLFHMTRHIDTCQPLPRELFDKMIAAKNFQAGMMFVRQLEFALFDMEIHGDFIPGPGRSVQQVLDQVRSEVAVSIPPAFNRFANSFSHIFAGGYAAGYYSYKWAEVLSADAYAAFEEAGVLSPAMGKRFWDEILAVGGSRPALESFRAFRGREPEIDALLRHNGMTAEVA
;
A
#
# COMPACT_ATOMS: atom_id res chain seq x y z
N VAL A 1 -28.38 -8.78 13.17
CA VAL A 1 -29.61 -9.11 12.46
C VAL A 1 -30.73 -9.51 13.43
N ASP A 2 -30.44 -9.94 14.63
CA ASP A 2 -31.42 -10.39 15.65
C ASP A 2 -31.34 -9.59 16.97
N GLY A 3 -30.82 -8.36 16.94
CA GLY A 3 -30.73 -7.47 18.11
C GLY A 3 -29.69 -7.88 19.15
N ARG A 4 -28.89 -8.93 18.92
CA ARG A 4 -27.78 -9.27 19.77
C ARG A 4 -26.52 -8.51 19.29
N GLN A 5 -25.89 -7.77 20.19
CA GLN A 5 -24.56 -7.21 19.94
C GLN A 5 -23.57 -8.38 19.84
N GLN A 6 -23.17 -8.68 18.61
CA GLN A 6 -22.01 -9.54 18.38
C GLN A 6 -20.77 -8.66 18.25
N PRO A 7 -19.64 -8.99 18.88
CA PRO A 7 -18.41 -8.26 18.69
C PRO A 7 -17.96 -8.37 17.22
N ALA A 8 -17.41 -7.30 16.68
CA ALA A 8 -16.80 -7.32 15.36
C ALA A 8 -15.51 -8.15 15.43
N LEU A 9 -15.44 -9.19 14.62
CA LEU A 9 -14.23 -9.98 14.41
C LEU A 9 -13.59 -9.46 13.10
N LEU A 10 -12.33 -9.09 13.18
CA LEU A 10 -11.55 -8.62 12.04
C LEU A 10 -10.57 -9.71 11.62
N SER A 11 -10.46 -9.95 10.33
CA SER A 11 -9.33 -10.69 9.76
C SER A 11 -8.06 -9.83 9.84
N HIS A 12 -6.89 -10.41 9.61
CA HIS A 12 -5.66 -9.63 9.55
C HIS A 12 -5.69 -8.61 8.41
N ASP A 13 -6.27 -8.97 7.27
CA ASP A 13 -6.45 -8.07 6.12
C ASP A 13 -7.35 -6.87 6.46
N ASP A 14 -8.42 -7.09 7.25
CA ASP A 14 -9.26 -5.99 7.73
C ASP A 14 -8.47 -5.03 8.63
N VAL A 15 -7.54 -5.56 9.44
CA VAL A 15 -6.68 -4.74 10.30
C VAL A 15 -5.69 -3.94 9.44
N ILE A 16 -5.07 -4.55 8.43
CA ILE A 16 -4.20 -3.85 7.48
C ILE A 16 -4.98 -2.73 6.79
N THR A 17 -6.19 -3.00 6.29
CA THR A 17 -7.05 -2.00 5.66
C THR A 17 -7.38 -0.85 6.64
N LEU A 18 -7.70 -1.16 7.89
CA LEU A 18 -7.96 -0.14 8.91
C LEU A 18 -6.75 0.78 9.13
N PHE A 19 -5.55 0.23 9.21
CA PHE A 19 -4.32 1.01 9.34
C PHE A 19 -4.03 1.83 8.09
N HIS A 20 -4.29 1.27 6.91
CA HIS A 20 -4.19 1.97 5.63
C HIS A 20 -5.10 3.22 5.61
N GLU A 21 -6.39 3.05 5.81
CA GLU A 21 -7.35 4.15 5.83
C GLU A 21 -7.06 5.18 6.94
N PHE A 22 -6.57 4.70 8.09
CA PHE A 22 -6.14 5.59 9.16
C PHE A 22 -4.88 6.39 8.79
N GLY A 23 -4.00 5.84 7.96
CA GLY A 23 -2.84 6.57 7.40
C GLY A 23 -3.27 7.78 6.57
N HIS A 24 -4.29 7.64 5.72
CA HIS A 24 -4.92 8.77 5.04
C HIS A 24 -5.54 9.76 6.03
N GLY A 25 -6.24 9.24 7.04
CA GLY A 25 -6.80 10.06 8.13
C GLY A 25 -5.75 10.88 8.86
N LEU A 26 -4.60 10.28 9.19
CA LEU A 26 -3.47 10.98 9.82
C LEU A 26 -2.92 12.10 8.94
N HIS A 27 -2.81 11.87 7.64
CA HIS A 27 -2.35 12.90 6.70
C HIS A 27 -3.26 14.13 6.71
N HIS A 28 -4.57 13.94 6.81
CA HIS A 28 -5.51 15.05 6.96
C HIS A 28 -5.50 15.70 8.35
N MET A 29 -5.43 14.91 9.41
CA MET A 29 -5.53 15.42 10.78
C MET A 29 -4.26 16.12 11.26
N LEU A 30 -3.10 15.76 10.72
CA LEU A 30 -1.80 16.22 11.20
C LEU A 30 -1.15 17.26 10.28
N THR A 31 -1.82 17.68 9.22
CA THR A 31 -1.34 18.75 8.34
C THR A 31 -1.22 20.08 9.07
N ARG A 32 -0.22 20.86 8.71
CA ARG A 32 -0.05 22.26 9.14
C ARG A 32 -0.35 23.26 8.02
N VAL A 33 -0.77 22.76 6.86
CA VAL A 33 -1.11 23.59 5.71
C VAL A 33 -2.51 24.14 5.89
N GLU A 34 -2.66 25.46 5.94
CA GLU A 34 -3.93 26.14 6.10
C GLU A 34 -4.69 26.29 4.78
N ASP A 35 -4.00 26.27 3.63
CA ASP A 35 -4.62 26.31 2.32
C ASP A 35 -5.32 24.98 2.04
N ARG A 36 -6.65 25.03 1.91
CA ARG A 36 -7.50 23.85 1.71
C ARG A 36 -7.08 23.01 0.49
N GLN A 37 -6.57 23.66 -0.57
CA GLN A 37 -6.23 22.97 -1.81
C GLN A 37 -4.92 22.17 -1.71
N ALA A 38 -4.07 22.48 -0.72
CA ALA A 38 -2.80 21.80 -0.48
C ALA A 38 -2.75 21.09 0.90
N SER A 39 -3.84 21.16 1.68
CA SER A 39 -3.91 20.63 3.03
C SER A 39 -4.20 19.12 3.05
N GLY A 40 -3.51 18.38 3.88
CA GLY A 40 -3.64 16.93 3.97
C GLY A 40 -3.21 16.25 2.68
N ILE A 41 -4.03 15.36 2.15
CA ILE A 41 -3.77 14.65 0.88
C ILE A 41 -4.06 15.50 -0.38
N ASN A 42 -4.68 16.70 -0.23
CA ASN A 42 -4.98 17.52 -1.38
C ASN A 42 -3.70 18.01 -2.06
N ALA A 43 -3.66 17.94 -3.38
CA ALA A 43 -2.54 18.27 -4.24
C ALA A 43 -1.25 17.45 -4.01
N VAL A 44 -1.28 16.40 -3.20
CA VAL A 44 -0.20 15.41 -3.18
C VAL A 44 -0.24 14.63 -4.49
N GLU A 45 0.93 14.40 -5.09
CA GLU A 45 1.06 13.65 -6.33
C GLU A 45 0.51 12.21 -6.15
N TRP A 46 -0.16 11.69 -7.20
CA TRP A 46 -0.77 10.35 -7.18
C TRP A 46 0.21 9.24 -6.79
N ASP A 47 1.45 9.31 -7.24
CA ASP A 47 2.49 8.34 -6.96
C ASP A 47 3.09 8.45 -5.54
N ALA A 48 2.60 9.39 -4.73
CA ALA A 48 2.98 9.55 -3.34
C ALA A 48 1.79 9.59 -2.36
N VAL A 49 0.56 9.71 -2.86
CA VAL A 49 -0.64 9.85 -2.01
C VAL A 49 -0.85 8.66 -1.07
N GLU A 50 -0.43 7.46 -1.50
CA GLU A 50 -0.51 6.23 -0.73
C GLU A 50 0.69 6.02 0.24
N LEU A 51 1.68 6.93 0.26
CA LEU A 51 2.84 6.77 1.15
C LEU A 51 2.42 6.67 2.62
N PRO A 52 1.60 7.57 3.20
CA PRO A 52 1.23 7.48 4.61
C PRO A 52 0.33 6.29 4.94
N SER A 53 -0.58 5.91 4.04
CA SER A 53 -1.48 4.77 4.24
C SER A 53 -0.71 3.45 4.23
N GLN A 54 0.09 3.20 3.20
CA GLN A 54 0.93 1.99 3.10
C GLN A 54 2.03 1.96 4.17
N PHE A 55 2.53 3.12 4.61
CA PHE A 55 3.46 3.20 5.73
C PHE A 55 2.83 2.63 7.02
N MET A 56 1.59 2.97 7.31
CA MET A 56 0.90 2.47 8.50
C MET A 56 0.64 0.97 8.48
N GLU A 57 0.50 0.35 7.30
CA GLU A 57 0.32 -1.10 7.16
C GLU A 57 1.48 -1.90 7.78
N ASN A 58 2.71 -1.36 7.76
CA ASN A 58 3.89 -2.05 8.30
C ASN A 58 3.72 -2.38 9.79
N TYR A 59 3.06 -1.52 10.56
CA TYR A 59 2.81 -1.75 11.99
C TYR A 59 1.90 -2.98 12.25
N CYS A 60 1.12 -3.41 11.27
CA CYS A 60 0.31 -4.62 11.37
C CYS A 60 1.15 -5.92 11.36
N TRP A 61 2.46 -5.82 11.15
CA TRP A 61 3.41 -6.92 11.17
C TRP A 61 4.39 -6.84 12.34
N GLU A 62 4.18 -5.88 13.25
CA GLU A 62 5.03 -5.68 14.42
C GLU A 62 4.46 -6.37 15.66
N TRP A 63 5.30 -7.19 16.31
CA TRP A 63 4.89 -7.92 17.52
C TRP A 63 4.36 -6.99 18.61
N ASP A 64 5.11 -5.94 18.92
CA ASP A 64 4.77 -5.03 20.02
C ASP A 64 3.45 -4.30 19.77
N VAL A 65 3.12 -4.03 18.51
CA VAL A 65 1.84 -3.43 18.14
C VAL A 65 0.71 -4.44 18.29
N LEU A 66 0.82 -5.60 17.66
CA LEU A 66 -0.25 -6.62 17.65
C LEU A 66 -0.50 -7.20 19.04
N PHE A 67 0.55 -7.45 19.84
CA PHE A 67 0.41 -7.93 21.19
C PHE A 67 -0.41 -6.98 22.08
N HIS A 68 -0.24 -5.68 21.91
CA HIS A 68 -0.95 -4.70 22.71
C HIS A 68 -2.38 -4.42 22.23
N MET A 69 -2.66 -4.54 20.94
CA MET A 69 -3.97 -4.20 20.38
C MET A 69 -4.94 -5.37 20.30
N THR A 70 -4.44 -6.60 20.18
CA THR A 70 -5.28 -7.79 19.97
C THR A 70 -5.78 -8.38 21.28
N ARG A 71 -7.01 -8.95 21.26
CA ARG A 71 -7.59 -9.70 22.39
C ARG A 71 -8.46 -10.82 21.85
N HIS A 72 -8.26 -12.01 22.39
CA HIS A 72 -9.13 -13.15 22.10
C HIS A 72 -10.52 -12.87 22.68
N ILE A 73 -11.56 -13.11 21.89
CA ILE A 73 -12.93 -12.73 22.20
C ILE A 73 -13.47 -13.32 23.51
N ASP A 74 -13.13 -14.56 23.82
CA ASP A 74 -13.62 -15.26 25.00
C ASP A 74 -12.66 -15.17 26.20
N THR A 75 -11.34 -15.22 25.93
CA THR A 75 -10.33 -15.30 27.01
C THR A 75 -9.69 -13.96 27.34
N CYS A 76 -9.88 -12.94 26.50
CA CYS A 76 -9.22 -11.63 26.59
C CYS A 76 -7.70 -11.67 26.57
N GLN A 77 -7.11 -12.81 26.20
CA GLN A 77 -5.65 -12.94 26.07
C GLN A 77 -5.17 -12.27 24.77
N PRO A 78 -3.98 -11.66 24.77
CA PRO A 78 -3.39 -11.12 23.54
C PRO A 78 -3.05 -12.25 22.55
N LEU A 79 -2.70 -11.85 21.31
CA LEU A 79 -2.23 -12.77 20.27
C LEU A 79 -1.07 -13.65 20.83
N PRO A 80 -1.15 -14.98 20.74
CA PRO A 80 -0.03 -15.84 21.14
C PRO A 80 1.17 -15.68 20.22
N ARG A 81 2.38 -15.65 20.79
CA ARG A 81 3.63 -15.52 20.03
C ARG A 81 3.78 -16.57 18.93
N GLU A 82 3.40 -17.80 19.19
CA GLU A 82 3.47 -18.87 18.20
C GLU A 82 2.60 -18.61 16.96
N LEU A 83 1.41 -18.01 17.14
CA LEU A 83 0.56 -17.64 16.01
C LEU A 83 1.13 -16.45 15.23
N PHE A 84 1.70 -15.47 15.91
CA PHE A 84 2.42 -14.37 15.28
C PHE A 84 3.58 -14.86 14.43
N ASP A 85 4.42 -15.77 14.97
CA ASP A 85 5.57 -16.30 14.24
C ASP A 85 5.13 -17.08 12.98
N LYS A 86 4.03 -17.83 13.04
CA LYS A 86 3.44 -18.49 11.86
C LYS A 86 2.92 -17.48 10.83
N MET A 87 2.32 -16.39 11.27
CA MET A 87 1.83 -15.32 10.41
C MET A 87 2.99 -14.65 9.68
N ILE A 88 4.07 -14.30 10.39
CA ILE A 88 5.28 -13.74 9.79
C ILE A 88 5.92 -14.72 8.79
N ALA A 89 6.00 -15.99 9.11
CA ALA A 89 6.55 -17.01 8.20
C ALA A 89 5.73 -17.15 6.90
N ALA A 90 4.43 -16.88 6.95
CA ALA A 90 3.54 -16.93 5.80
C ALA A 90 3.49 -15.62 4.98
N LYS A 91 3.93 -14.49 5.54
CA LYS A 91 3.80 -13.13 4.97
C LYS A 91 4.23 -13.05 3.52
N ASN A 92 5.37 -13.63 3.19
CA ASN A 92 5.98 -13.53 1.87
C ASN A 92 5.68 -14.72 0.94
N PHE A 93 4.72 -15.59 1.34
CA PHE A 93 4.32 -16.70 0.49
C PHE A 93 3.73 -16.20 -0.84
N GLN A 94 4.37 -16.55 -1.93
CA GLN A 94 4.02 -16.11 -3.29
C GLN A 94 4.00 -14.57 -3.49
N ALA A 95 4.74 -13.80 -2.69
CA ALA A 95 4.78 -12.34 -2.79
C ALA A 95 5.21 -11.86 -4.18
N GLY A 96 6.21 -12.50 -4.80
CA GLY A 96 6.64 -12.17 -6.17
C GLY A 96 5.53 -12.38 -7.21
N MET A 97 4.72 -13.43 -7.08
CA MET A 97 3.57 -13.65 -7.97
C MET A 97 2.52 -12.54 -7.80
N MET A 98 2.22 -12.13 -6.57
CA MET A 98 1.30 -11.03 -6.28
C MET A 98 1.86 -9.69 -6.77
N PHE A 99 3.17 -9.49 -6.67
CA PHE A 99 3.83 -8.30 -7.20
C PHE A 99 3.66 -8.19 -8.73
N VAL A 100 3.94 -9.28 -9.46
CA VAL A 100 3.73 -9.34 -10.92
C VAL A 100 2.25 -9.14 -11.28
N ARG A 101 1.34 -9.61 -10.45
CA ARG A 101 -0.10 -9.36 -10.61
C ARG A 101 -0.44 -7.85 -10.55
N GLN A 102 0.19 -7.10 -9.67
CA GLN A 102 0.01 -5.65 -9.61
C GLN A 102 0.61 -4.94 -10.83
N LEU A 103 1.72 -5.46 -11.38
CA LEU A 103 2.29 -4.96 -12.64
C LEU A 103 1.35 -5.23 -13.83
N GLU A 104 0.69 -6.39 -13.88
CA GLU A 104 -0.37 -6.67 -14.88
C GLU A 104 -1.44 -5.59 -14.87
N PHE A 105 -1.90 -5.19 -13.68
CA PHE A 105 -2.94 -4.17 -13.54
C PHE A 105 -2.45 -2.78 -13.97
N ALA A 106 -1.24 -2.40 -13.55
CA ALA A 106 -0.65 -1.13 -13.90
C ALA A 106 -0.36 -1.00 -15.40
N LEU A 107 0.16 -2.05 -16.03
CA LEU A 107 0.39 -2.07 -17.49
C LEU A 107 -0.92 -2.01 -18.27
N PHE A 108 -1.92 -2.80 -17.86
CA PHE A 108 -3.24 -2.74 -18.47
C PHE A 108 -3.86 -1.36 -18.38
N ASP A 109 -3.78 -0.69 -17.23
CA ASP A 109 -4.26 0.67 -17.03
C ASP A 109 -3.57 1.66 -17.96
N MET A 110 -2.24 1.62 -18.01
CA MET A 110 -1.45 2.50 -18.87
C MET A 110 -1.76 2.30 -20.36
N GLU A 111 -1.92 1.04 -20.80
CA GLU A 111 -2.24 0.71 -22.19
C GLU A 111 -3.60 1.25 -22.61
N ILE A 112 -4.65 1.07 -21.78
CA ILE A 112 -6.01 1.49 -22.16
C ILE A 112 -6.26 3.00 -22.01
N HIS A 113 -5.49 3.69 -21.18
CA HIS A 113 -5.60 5.15 -21.00
C HIS A 113 -4.53 5.95 -21.73
N GLY A 114 -3.57 5.26 -22.39
CA GLY A 114 -2.57 5.85 -23.27
C GLY A 114 -3.02 5.87 -24.74
N ASP A 115 -2.40 5.02 -25.54
CA ASP A 115 -2.59 4.99 -27.00
C ASP A 115 -3.73 4.07 -27.49
N PHE A 116 -4.59 3.59 -26.58
CA PHE A 116 -5.70 2.72 -26.93
C PHE A 116 -6.81 3.48 -27.69
N ILE A 117 -7.02 3.09 -28.93
CA ILE A 117 -8.17 3.55 -29.74
C ILE A 117 -9.11 2.37 -29.94
N PRO A 118 -10.35 2.41 -29.41
CA PRO A 118 -11.32 1.37 -29.61
C PRO A 118 -11.68 1.22 -31.10
N GLY A 119 -11.75 -0.01 -31.60
CA GLY A 119 -12.10 -0.23 -32.99
C GLY A 119 -12.29 -1.71 -33.34
N PRO A 120 -12.64 -2.01 -34.60
CA PRO A 120 -12.72 -3.38 -35.07
C PRO A 120 -11.38 -4.10 -34.86
N GLY A 121 -11.40 -5.19 -34.07
CA GLY A 121 -10.21 -6.00 -33.81
C GLY A 121 -9.32 -5.53 -32.63
N ARG A 122 -9.69 -4.47 -31.91
CA ARG A 122 -8.98 -4.04 -30.70
C ARG A 122 -9.96 -3.70 -29.57
N SER A 123 -10.32 -4.69 -28.79
CA SER A 123 -11.17 -4.54 -27.61
C SER A 123 -10.34 -4.39 -26.33
N VAL A 124 -10.96 -3.84 -25.27
CA VAL A 124 -10.36 -3.76 -23.93
C VAL A 124 -9.91 -5.15 -23.44
N GLN A 125 -10.69 -6.20 -23.72
CA GLN A 125 -10.31 -7.57 -23.35
C GLN A 125 -9.04 -8.04 -24.09
N GLN A 126 -8.89 -7.70 -25.37
CA GLN A 126 -7.67 -8.05 -26.12
C GLN A 126 -6.44 -7.34 -25.61
N VAL A 127 -6.56 -6.08 -25.16
CA VAL A 127 -5.44 -5.40 -24.50
C VAL A 127 -5.05 -6.10 -23.20
N LEU A 128 -6.05 -6.45 -22.37
CA LEU A 128 -5.79 -7.21 -21.13
C LEU A 128 -5.15 -8.58 -21.41
N ASP A 129 -5.62 -9.29 -22.44
CA ASP A 129 -5.08 -10.61 -22.82
C ASP A 129 -3.64 -10.48 -23.35
N GLN A 130 -3.32 -9.39 -24.05
CA GLN A 130 -1.95 -9.09 -24.48
C GLN A 130 -1.04 -8.87 -23.29
N VAL A 131 -1.39 -7.96 -22.37
CA VAL A 131 -0.60 -7.68 -21.15
C VAL A 131 -0.40 -8.98 -20.35
N ARG A 132 -1.45 -9.79 -20.19
CA ARG A 132 -1.35 -11.10 -19.53
C ARG A 132 -0.37 -12.03 -20.20
N SER A 133 -0.33 -12.07 -21.52
CA SER A 133 0.61 -12.92 -22.26
C SER A 133 2.08 -12.53 -22.02
N GLU A 134 2.33 -11.29 -21.64
CA GLU A 134 3.68 -10.76 -21.39
C GLU A 134 4.12 -10.95 -19.94
N VAL A 135 3.23 -10.72 -18.97
CA VAL A 135 3.62 -10.65 -17.56
C VAL A 135 2.91 -11.62 -16.62
N ALA A 136 1.73 -12.15 -16.97
CA ALA A 136 0.96 -12.96 -16.03
C ALA A 136 1.62 -14.31 -15.74
N VAL A 137 1.80 -14.62 -14.47
CA VAL A 137 2.27 -15.95 -14.01
C VAL A 137 1.19 -17.00 -14.20
N SER A 138 -0.07 -16.63 -14.01
CA SER A 138 -1.24 -17.50 -14.20
C SER A 138 -2.30 -16.77 -15.03
N ILE A 139 -2.61 -17.33 -16.21
CA ILE A 139 -3.61 -16.73 -17.09
C ILE A 139 -5.01 -17.24 -16.68
N PRO A 140 -5.94 -16.33 -16.32
CA PRO A 140 -7.31 -16.72 -15.97
C PRO A 140 -8.06 -17.38 -17.12
N PRO A 141 -9.10 -18.17 -16.82
CA PRO A 141 -9.95 -18.78 -17.87
C PRO A 141 -10.56 -17.73 -18.80
N ALA A 142 -10.81 -18.10 -20.06
CA ALA A 142 -11.31 -17.21 -21.11
C ALA A 142 -12.66 -16.51 -20.80
N PHE A 143 -13.45 -17.02 -19.84
CA PHE A 143 -14.66 -16.36 -19.38
C PHE A 143 -14.41 -15.24 -18.36
N ASN A 144 -13.19 -15.08 -17.85
CA ASN A 144 -12.86 -14.01 -16.91
C ASN A 144 -13.08 -12.63 -17.55
N ARG A 145 -13.73 -11.75 -16.79
CA ARG A 145 -14.06 -10.37 -17.21
C ARG A 145 -13.57 -9.37 -16.18
N PHE A 146 -12.33 -9.53 -15.73
CA PHE A 146 -11.71 -8.70 -14.72
C PHE A 146 -11.87 -7.20 -15.02
N ALA A 147 -11.65 -6.77 -16.27
CA ALA A 147 -11.78 -5.37 -16.65
C ALA A 147 -13.14 -4.75 -16.31
N ASN A 148 -14.23 -5.56 -16.34
CA ASN A 148 -15.57 -5.07 -16.04
C ASN A 148 -15.82 -4.78 -14.54
N SER A 149 -14.97 -5.29 -13.65
CA SER A 149 -15.04 -5.10 -12.20
C SER A 149 -13.90 -4.23 -11.65
N PHE A 150 -12.99 -3.77 -12.51
CA PHE A 150 -11.82 -3.00 -12.10
C PHE A 150 -12.19 -1.51 -11.89
N SER A 151 -12.95 -1.26 -10.82
CA SER A 151 -13.49 0.08 -10.51
C SER A 151 -12.40 1.14 -10.30
N HIS A 152 -11.23 0.78 -9.78
CA HIS A 152 -10.14 1.72 -9.51
C HIS A 152 -9.84 2.64 -10.69
N ILE A 153 -9.67 2.08 -11.89
CA ILE A 153 -9.28 2.81 -13.09
C ILE A 153 -10.45 3.35 -13.91
N PHE A 154 -11.69 2.90 -13.65
CA PHE A 154 -12.87 3.35 -14.39
C PHE A 154 -13.78 4.27 -13.57
N ALA A 155 -13.83 4.11 -12.25
CA ALA A 155 -14.70 4.88 -11.36
C ALA A 155 -14.00 5.42 -10.11
N GLY A 156 -12.83 4.89 -9.78
CA GLY A 156 -12.09 5.20 -8.55
C GLY A 156 -11.08 6.34 -8.67
N GLY A 157 -10.93 6.96 -9.86
CA GLY A 157 -10.01 8.08 -10.05
C GLY A 157 -8.56 7.69 -10.39
N TYR A 158 -8.24 6.40 -10.54
CA TYR A 158 -6.89 5.90 -10.83
C TYR A 158 -6.62 5.63 -12.32
N ALA A 159 -7.40 6.22 -13.24
CA ALA A 159 -7.16 6.12 -14.67
C ALA A 159 -5.75 6.64 -15.03
N ALA A 160 -4.94 5.82 -15.72
CA ALA A 160 -3.51 6.04 -15.99
C ALA A 160 -2.68 6.28 -14.70
N GLY A 161 -3.18 5.86 -13.55
CA GLY A 161 -2.60 6.11 -12.24
C GLY A 161 -2.47 4.90 -11.32
N TYR A 162 -2.89 3.71 -11.76
CA TYR A 162 -2.85 2.51 -10.91
C TYR A 162 -1.40 2.13 -10.49
N TYR A 163 -0.40 2.43 -11.31
CA TYR A 163 1.01 2.22 -10.98
C TYR A 163 1.42 2.90 -9.67
N SER A 164 0.71 3.96 -9.27
CA SER A 164 1.01 4.76 -8.08
C SER A 164 1.02 3.94 -6.80
N TYR A 165 0.20 2.88 -6.70
CA TYR A 165 0.23 1.98 -5.55
C TYR A 165 1.61 1.33 -5.34
N LYS A 166 2.24 0.84 -6.41
CA LYS A 166 3.57 0.25 -6.31
C LYS A 166 4.68 1.28 -6.19
N TRP A 167 4.49 2.46 -6.77
CA TRP A 167 5.43 3.55 -6.62
C TRP A 167 5.45 4.09 -5.19
N ALA A 168 4.28 4.35 -4.63
CA ALA A 168 4.16 4.77 -3.24
C ALA A 168 4.62 3.70 -2.24
N GLU A 169 4.51 2.41 -2.58
CA GLU A 169 5.03 1.32 -1.76
C GLU A 169 6.57 1.33 -1.68
N VAL A 170 7.28 1.77 -2.74
CA VAL A 170 8.72 2.03 -2.67
C VAL A 170 9.02 3.11 -1.63
N LEU A 171 8.29 4.22 -1.69
CA LEU A 171 8.45 5.33 -0.74
C LEU A 171 8.12 4.91 0.68
N SER A 172 7.03 4.18 0.87
CA SER A 172 6.55 3.69 2.16
C SER A 172 7.55 2.72 2.80
N ALA A 173 8.01 1.73 2.04
CA ALA A 173 8.97 0.73 2.54
C ALA A 173 10.30 1.38 2.93
N ASP A 174 10.82 2.29 2.11
CA ASP A 174 12.07 2.98 2.40
C ASP A 174 11.92 4.00 3.56
N ALA A 175 10.76 4.65 3.68
CA ALA A 175 10.47 5.47 4.85
C ALA A 175 10.39 4.61 6.13
N TYR A 176 9.77 3.43 6.05
CA TYR A 176 9.68 2.52 7.20
C TYR A 176 11.06 1.95 7.60
N ALA A 177 11.95 1.72 6.63
CA ALA A 177 13.32 1.31 6.92
C ALA A 177 14.05 2.29 7.86
N ALA A 178 13.75 3.60 7.81
CA ALA A 178 14.30 4.54 8.79
C ALA A 178 13.82 4.28 10.22
N PHE A 179 12.60 3.77 10.38
CA PHE A 179 12.09 3.36 11.69
C PHE A 179 12.69 2.03 12.14
N GLU A 180 12.92 1.09 11.23
CA GLU A 180 13.65 -0.15 11.55
C GLU A 180 15.06 0.16 12.06
N GLU A 181 15.75 1.14 11.47
CA GLU A 181 17.08 1.61 11.86
C GLU A 181 17.08 2.32 13.22
N ALA A 182 16.04 3.12 13.52
CA ALA A 182 15.96 3.97 14.71
C ALA A 182 15.15 3.37 15.87
N GLY A 183 14.47 2.24 15.61
CA GLY A 183 13.44 1.64 16.45
C GLY A 183 12.04 1.96 15.93
N VAL A 184 11.25 0.91 15.64
CA VAL A 184 9.95 1.03 14.97
C VAL A 184 8.92 1.93 15.70
N LEU A 185 9.05 2.09 17.00
CA LEU A 185 8.21 2.97 17.82
C LEU A 185 8.97 4.23 18.29
N SER A 186 10.03 4.66 17.59
CA SER A 186 10.81 5.84 17.95
C SER A 186 10.00 7.14 17.84
N PRO A 187 9.73 7.86 18.95
CA PRO A 187 9.01 9.14 18.90
C PRO A 187 9.74 10.22 18.09
N ALA A 188 11.07 10.19 18.10
CA ALA A 188 11.89 11.15 17.36
C ALA A 188 11.74 10.95 15.84
N MET A 189 11.72 9.68 15.39
CA MET A 189 11.50 9.34 13.98
C MET A 189 10.04 9.64 13.58
N GLY A 190 9.07 9.31 14.43
CA GLY A 190 7.66 9.67 14.21
C GLY A 190 7.47 11.18 14.07
N LYS A 191 8.14 11.98 14.91
CA LYS A 191 8.10 13.44 14.76
C LYS A 191 8.69 13.91 13.44
N ARG A 192 9.81 13.33 13.00
CA ARG A 192 10.44 13.69 11.72
C ARG A 192 9.54 13.30 10.53
N PHE A 193 8.90 12.13 10.58
CA PHE A 193 7.93 11.71 9.58
C PHE A 193 6.72 12.67 9.53
N TRP A 194 6.22 13.07 10.68
CA TRP A 194 5.18 14.07 10.76
C TRP A 194 5.63 15.42 10.16
N ASP A 195 6.77 15.96 10.59
CA ASP A 195 7.23 17.28 10.16
C ASP A 195 7.50 17.34 8.64
N GLU A 196 8.05 16.27 8.05
CA GLU A 196 8.54 16.29 6.67
C GLU A 196 7.57 15.66 5.65
N ILE A 197 6.64 14.80 6.10
CA ILE A 197 5.69 14.11 5.22
C ILE A 197 4.25 14.57 5.51
N LEU A 198 3.74 14.34 6.71
CA LEU A 198 2.32 14.56 6.98
C LEU A 198 1.97 16.06 7.11
N ALA A 199 2.82 16.84 7.79
CA ALA A 199 2.52 18.22 8.10
C ALA A 199 2.55 19.14 6.88
N VAL A 200 3.30 18.76 5.84
CA VAL A 200 3.50 19.58 4.64
C VAL A 200 2.39 19.40 3.58
N GLY A 201 1.61 18.31 3.67
CA GLY A 201 0.57 18.02 2.68
C GLY A 201 1.07 18.14 1.24
N GLY A 202 0.27 18.71 0.35
CA GLY A 202 0.64 19.00 -1.03
C GLY A 202 1.34 20.34 -1.26
N SER A 203 1.84 21.01 -0.20
CA SER A 203 2.51 22.32 -0.33
C SER A 203 3.96 22.23 -0.82
N ARG A 204 4.52 21.03 -0.88
CA ARG A 204 5.88 20.73 -1.35
C ARG A 204 5.85 19.44 -2.18
N PRO A 205 6.62 19.35 -3.27
CA PRO A 205 6.73 18.12 -4.05
C PRO A 205 7.07 16.91 -3.17
N ALA A 206 6.40 15.80 -3.39
CA ALA A 206 6.53 14.61 -2.54
C ALA A 206 7.97 14.07 -2.48
N LEU A 207 8.69 14.12 -3.60
CA LEU A 207 10.10 13.72 -3.64
C LEU A 207 11.00 14.62 -2.77
N GLU A 208 10.72 15.90 -2.71
CA GLU A 208 11.45 16.84 -1.83
C GLU A 208 11.13 16.55 -0.36
N SER A 209 9.86 16.24 -0.05
CA SER A 209 9.44 15.82 1.28
C SER A 209 10.12 14.51 1.70
N PHE A 210 10.20 13.54 0.79
CA PHE A 210 10.92 12.30 1.04
C PHE A 210 12.41 12.52 1.30
N ARG A 211 13.08 13.34 0.46
CA ARG A 211 14.49 13.70 0.65
C ARG A 211 14.73 14.41 1.99
N ALA A 212 13.85 15.32 2.39
CA ALA A 212 13.94 15.98 3.69
C ALA A 212 13.79 15.00 4.85
N PHE A 213 12.89 14.02 4.71
CA PHE A 213 12.70 12.96 5.68
C PHE A 213 13.86 11.95 5.68
N ARG A 214 14.25 11.40 4.53
CA ARG A 214 15.19 10.27 4.45
C ARG A 214 16.65 10.72 4.33
N GLY A 215 16.90 11.95 3.83
CA GLY A 215 18.24 12.52 3.56
C GLY A 215 18.85 12.05 2.24
N ARG A 216 18.13 11.31 1.42
CA ARG A 216 18.52 10.78 0.12
C ARG A 216 17.32 10.52 -0.79
N GLU A 217 17.60 10.11 -2.03
CA GLU A 217 16.57 9.58 -2.94
C GLU A 217 15.95 8.27 -2.42
N PRO A 218 14.71 7.95 -2.83
CA PRO A 218 14.11 6.64 -2.58
C PRO A 218 14.93 5.51 -3.20
N GLU A 219 14.99 4.38 -2.49
CA GLU A 219 15.62 3.14 -2.97
C GLU A 219 14.64 1.97 -2.87
N ILE A 220 14.74 1.03 -3.81
CA ILE A 220 13.82 -0.10 -3.91
C ILE A 220 14.15 -1.24 -2.92
N ASP A 221 15.34 -1.21 -2.33
CA ASP A 221 15.88 -2.34 -1.55
C ASP A 221 14.99 -2.73 -0.36
N ALA A 222 14.41 -1.73 0.33
CA ALA A 222 13.50 -1.97 1.44
C ALA A 222 12.23 -2.70 0.97
N LEU A 223 11.65 -2.29 -0.16
CA LEU A 223 10.49 -2.95 -0.74
C LEU A 223 10.78 -4.41 -1.10
N LEU A 224 11.90 -4.66 -1.78
CA LEU A 224 12.30 -6.02 -2.14
C LEU A 224 12.52 -6.89 -0.91
N ARG A 225 13.18 -6.36 0.12
CA ARG A 225 13.42 -7.05 1.39
C ARG A 225 12.10 -7.36 2.12
N HIS A 226 11.19 -6.39 2.23
CA HIS A 226 9.90 -6.59 2.89
C HIS A 226 9.02 -7.64 2.21
N ASN A 227 9.21 -7.85 0.91
CA ASN A 227 8.53 -8.86 0.12
C ASN A 227 9.32 -10.18 -0.04
N GLY A 228 10.45 -10.33 0.66
CA GLY A 228 11.29 -11.54 0.59
C GLY A 228 11.91 -11.80 -0.78
N MET A 229 12.10 -10.75 -1.58
CA MET A 229 12.66 -10.82 -2.95
C MET A 229 14.15 -10.47 -3.03
N THR A 230 14.80 -10.17 -1.92
CA THR A 230 16.26 -10.02 -1.87
C THR A 230 16.89 -11.40 -1.76
N ALA A 231 17.92 -11.67 -2.58
CA ALA A 231 18.77 -12.82 -2.34
C ALA A 231 19.44 -12.65 -0.96
N GLU A 232 19.23 -13.59 -0.04
CA GLU A 232 20.13 -13.71 1.10
C GLU A 232 21.52 -13.95 0.50
N VAL A 233 22.44 -13.02 0.76
CA VAL A 233 23.85 -13.24 0.46
C VAL A 233 24.31 -14.32 1.43
N ALA A 234 24.36 -15.56 0.93
CA ALA A 234 24.81 -16.73 1.66
C ALA A 234 26.32 -16.63 1.98
#